data_f4f1b78293386429cba2498ca101b4fb
#
_entry.id   f4f1b78293386429cba2498ca101b4fb
#
_cell.length_a   1.000
_cell.length_b   1.000
_cell.length_c   1.000
_cell.angle_alpha   90.00
_cell.angle_beta   90.00
_cell.angle_gamma   90.00
#
_symmetry.space_group_name_H-M   'P 1'
#
loop_
_entity.id
_entity.type
_entity.pdbx_description
1 polymer ?
#
loop_
_entity_poly.entity_id
_entity_poly.type
_entity_poly.pdbx_seq_one_letter_code
_entity_poly.pdbx_strand_id
1 'polypeptide(L)'
;ARTSKMNMIMHGDGHGGVHHHDGLLNVNGIFEERFDVILTNPPFGQNVDRNQLISVADRFTDEEMKQKYKAKYGKSYDKALKQVDDHIGKTLLSLYDLGSTSTLTEVLFMERCLHLLKKGGRMGMVLPEGVLNNKNLQTVREYFEGRAKIILICSIPQDVFIAAGATVKPSLVFMRKFTADEESEYAKCKADALAEITALHQIEIEMLDNTITKADTLTDSLKDDLKKAQARLKQAKKDKKNTSKIEAEIATIKKEQADNKLNKKAAEKELKELYKQIEEETKPVIKKKFDYDIPIAKI
;
A
#
# COMPACT_ATOMS: atom_id res chain seq x y z
N ALA A 1 -24.91 18.83 -3.46
CA ALA A 1 -24.38 19.75 -4.50
C ALA A 1 -25.14 21.09 -4.57
N ARG A 2 -26.51 21.11 -4.63
CA ARG A 2 -27.27 22.37 -4.72
C ARG A 2 -27.03 23.27 -3.51
N THR A 3 -27.15 22.76 -2.30
CA THR A 3 -26.93 23.51 -1.05
C THR A 3 -25.49 24.04 -0.98
N SER A 4 -24.50 23.23 -1.35
CA SER A 4 -23.09 23.65 -1.39
C SER A 4 -22.86 24.78 -2.39
N LYS A 5 -23.44 24.67 -3.60
CA LYS A 5 -23.36 25.74 -4.61
C LYS A 5 -23.96 27.04 -4.10
N MET A 6 -25.17 26.97 -3.46
CA MET A 6 -25.80 28.13 -2.90
C MET A 6 -24.97 28.78 -1.80
N ASN A 7 -24.39 27.98 -0.92
CA ASN A 7 -23.49 28.47 0.13
C ASN A 7 -22.27 29.20 -0.44
N MET A 8 -21.62 28.64 -1.47
CA MET A 8 -20.49 29.28 -2.15
C MET A 8 -20.91 30.64 -2.79
N ILE A 9 -22.07 30.70 -3.44
CA ILE A 9 -22.60 31.96 -4.01
C ILE A 9 -22.80 33.01 -2.91
N MET A 10 -23.39 32.60 -1.77
CA MET A 10 -23.62 33.52 -0.64
C MET A 10 -22.36 34.07 -0.03
N HIS A 11 -21.25 33.31 -0.12
CA HIS A 11 -19.91 33.71 0.36
C HIS A 11 -19.02 34.36 -0.73
N GLY A 12 -19.58 34.58 -1.92
CA GLY A 12 -18.84 35.23 -3.02
C GLY A 12 -17.85 34.33 -3.77
N ASP A 13 -17.81 33.01 -3.46
CA ASP A 13 -16.88 32.05 -4.07
C ASP A 13 -17.37 31.48 -5.41
N GLY A 14 -18.50 31.99 -5.92
CA GLY A 14 -19.11 31.47 -7.14
C GLY A 14 -19.76 30.10 -6.95
N HIS A 15 -19.98 29.38 -8.05
CA HIS A 15 -20.64 28.08 -8.02
C HIS A 15 -19.91 27.00 -8.86
N GLY A 16 -18.75 27.35 -9.39
CA GLY A 16 -17.93 26.45 -10.19
C GLY A 16 -17.21 25.41 -9.33
N GLY A 17 -16.91 24.25 -9.92
CA GLY A 17 -16.11 23.22 -9.24
C GLY A 17 -16.83 22.36 -8.20
N VAL A 18 -18.13 22.57 -7.95
CA VAL A 18 -18.93 21.70 -7.08
C VAL A 18 -19.62 20.63 -7.92
N HIS A 19 -19.16 19.41 -7.78
CA HIS A 19 -19.68 18.26 -8.52
C HIS A 19 -20.43 17.30 -7.59
N HIS A 20 -21.50 16.70 -8.11
CA HIS A 20 -22.20 15.61 -7.44
C HIS A 20 -21.64 14.30 -7.95
N HIS A 21 -20.72 13.74 -7.21
CA HIS A 21 -20.02 12.51 -7.56
C HIS A 21 -19.41 11.86 -6.32
N ASP A 22 -18.96 10.61 -6.41
CA ASP A 22 -18.17 10.00 -5.35
C ASP A 22 -16.83 10.75 -5.21
N GLY A 23 -16.52 11.23 -4.00
CA GLY A 23 -15.32 12.01 -3.72
C GLY A 23 -14.01 11.23 -3.90
N LEU A 24 -14.09 9.90 -3.87
CA LEU A 24 -12.94 9.00 -4.07
C LEU A 24 -12.64 8.73 -5.55
N LEU A 25 -13.50 9.18 -6.48
CA LEU A 25 -13.29 9.01 -7.92
C LEU A 25 -12.86 10.32 -8.60
N ASN A 26 -12.16 10.18 -9.72
CA ASN A 26 -11.85 11.31 -10.59
C ASN A 26 -13.11 11.80 -11.29
N VAL A 27 -13.30 13.11 -11.34
CA VAL A 27 -14.41 13.75 -12.05
C VAL A 27 -14.05 15.15 -12.52
N ASN A 28 -14.38 15.49 -13.77
CA ASN A 28 -14.15 16.81 -14.32
C ASN A 28 -12.72 17.34 -14.07
N GLY A 29 -12.60 18.45 -13.39
CA GLY A 29 -11.32 19.02 -13.02
C GLY A 29 -10.78 18.55 -11.66
N ILE A 30 -11.33 17.49 -11.05
CA ILE A 30 -10.88 16.91 -9.78
C ILE A 30 -10.17 15.58 -10.08
N PHE A 31 -8.86 15.65 -10.17
CA PHE A 31 -8.01 14.51 -10.49
C PHE A 31 -6.58 14.72 -9.93
N GLU A 32 -5.74 13.71 -10.06
CA GLU A 32 -4.41 13.64 -9.48
C GLU A 32 -3.49 14.77 -9.94
N GLU A 33 -2.61 15.20 -9.03
CA GLU A 33 -1.55 16.20 -9.23
C GLU A 33 -2.05 17.55 -9.78
N ARG A 34 -3.27 17.93 -9.41
CA ARG A 34 -3.88 19.17 -9.92
C ARG A 34 -3.84 20.33 -8.95
N PHE A 35 -3.91 20.09 -7.65
CA PHE A 35 -4.11 21.13 -6.65
C PHE A 35 -2.82 21.53 -5.94
N ASP A 36 -2.67 22.82 -5.70
CA ASP A 36 -1.56 23.37 -4.90
C ASP A 36 -1.88 23.31 -3.40
N VAL A 37 -3.18 23.48 -3.07
CA VAL A 37 -3.68 23.45 -1.68
C VAL A 37 -4.98 22.67 -1.60
N ILE A 38 -5.11 21.85 -0.55
CA ILE A 38 -6.34 21.14 -0.19
C ILE A 38 -6.66 21.39 1.28
N LEU A 39 -7.89 21.78 1.55
CA LEU A 39 -8.45 21.86 2.89
C LEU A 39 -9.69 20.97 2.96
N THR A 40 -9.76 20.10 3.96
CA THR A 40 -10.86 19.13 4.06
C THR A 40 -11.14 18.68 5.48
N ASN A 41 -12.39 18.33 5.71
CA ASN A 41 -12.87 17.64 6.90
C ASN A 41 -13.63 16.39 6.40
N PRO A 42 -12.95 15.24 6.25
CA PRO A 42 -13.59 14.01 5.79
C PRO A 42 -14.57 13.48 6.84
N PRO A 43 -15.56 12.68 6.45
CA PRO A 43 -16.42 11.99 7.42
C PRO A 43 -15.59 11.01 8.27
N PHE A 44 -15.84 10.96 9.58
CA PHE A 44 -15.11 10.12 10.52
C PHE A 44 -15.82 8.81 10.83
N GLY A 45 -15.05 7.74 11.05
CA GLY A 45 -15.53 6.47 11.57
C GLY A 45 -16.47 5.71 10.64
N GLN A 46 -16.61 6.13 9.40
CA GLN A 46 -17.37 5.42 8.38
C GLN A 46 -16.45 4.49 7.60
N ASN A 47 -17.03 3.42 7.05
CA ASN A 47 -16.31 2.48 6.21
C ASN A 47 -16.87 2.51 4.79
N VAL A 48 -15.99 2.47 3.82
CA VAL A 48 -16.34 2.17 2.43
C VAL A 48 -16.61 0.68 2.33
N ASP A 49 -17.69 0.31 1.64
CA ASP A 49 -18.02 -1.10 1.41
C ASP A 49 -16.90 -1.76 0.58
N ARG A 50 -16.40 -2.88 1.10
CA ARG A 50 -15.34 -3.66 0.42
C ARG A 50 -15.77 -4.17 -0.96
N ASN A 51 -17.06 -4.35 -1.15
CA ASN A 51 -17.64 -4.85 -2.40
C ASN A 51 -18.17 -3.73 -3.30
N GLN A 52 -18.03 -2.46 -2.91
CA GLN A 52 -18.43 -1.33 -3.76
C GLN A 52 -17.62 -1.36 -5.06
N LEU A 53 -18.30 -1.62 -6.17
CA LEU A 53 -17.69 -1.66 -7.49
C LEU A 53 -17.81 -0.30 -8.18
N ILE A 54 -16.78 0.04 -8.93
CA ILE A 54 -16.81 1.14 -9.87
C ILE A 54 -17.68 0.69 -11.06
N SER A 55 -18.69 1.47 -11.38
CA SER A 55 -19.69 1.15 -12.38
C SER A 55 -19.58 2.02 -13.64
N VAL A 56 -20.27 1.64 -14.68
CA VAL A 56 -20.40 2.47 -15.89
C VAL A 56 -21.07 3.81 -15.59
N ALA A 57 -21.94 3.87 -14.57
CA ALA A 57 -22.60 5.11 -14.14
C ALA A 57 -21.62 6.13 -13.51
N ASP A 58 -20.45 5.69 -13.06
CA ASP A 58 -19.39 6.55 -12.51
C ASP A 58 -18.59 7.27 -13.61
N ARG A 59 -18.80 6.90 -14.86
CA ARG A 59 -18.23 7.62 -16.00
C ARG A 59 -18.80 9.03 -16.08
N PHE A 60 -17.90 9.96 -16.34
CA PHE A 60 -18.33 11.29 -16.70
C PHE A 60 -18.74 11.35 -18.17
N THR A 61 -20.01 11.64 -18.46
CA THR A 61 -20.61 11.48 -19.79
C THR A 61 -20.90 12.82 -20.52
N ASP A 62 -20.76 13.96 -19.87
CA ASP A 62 -20.98 15.28 -20.48
C ASP A 62 -19.83 15.62 -21.44
N GLU A 63 -20.08 15.49 -22.75
CA GLU A 63 -19.07 15.66 -23.80
C GLU A 63 -18.59 17.11 -23.92
N GLU A 64 -19.45 18.09 -23.72
CA GLU A 64 -19.07 19.49 -23.77
C GLU A 64 -18.09 19.82 -22.64
N MET A 65 -18.38 19.35 -21.42
CA MET A 65 -17.50 19.51 -20.27
C MET A 65 -16.20 18.75 -20.44
N LYS A 66 -16.22 17.54 -21.01
CA LYS A 66 -15.00 16.79 -21.33
C LYS A 66 -14.09 17.56 -22.27
N GLN A 67 -14.64 18.11 -23.36
CA GLN A 67 -13.85 18.91 -24.31
C GLN A 67 -13.24 20.15 -23.64
N LYS A 68 -14.01 20.84 -22.80
CA LYS A 68 -13.53 21.99 -22.03
C LYS A 68 -12.39 21.62 -21.08
N TYR A 69 -12.50 20.53 -20.35
CA TYR A 69 -11.44 20.06 -19.42
C TYR A 69 -10.24 19.51 -20.18
N LYS A 70 -10.47 18.81 -21.29
CA LYS A 70 -9.41 18.33 -22.17
C LYS A 70 -8.59 19.48 -22.78
N ALA A 71 -9.26 20.54 -23.26
CA ALA A 71 -8.60 21.73 -23.75
C ALA A 71 -7.77 22.44 -22.67
N LYS A 72 -8.25 22.42 -21.42
CA LYS A 72 -7.58 23.08 -20.28
C LYS A 72 -6.43 22.27 -19.70
N TYR A 73 -6.53 20.96 -19.60
CA TYR A 73 -5.61 20.10 -18.84
C TYR A 73 -4.92 19.03 -19.69
N GLY A 74 -5.30 18.86 -20.96
CA GLY A 74 -4.65 17.99 -21.93
C GLY A 74 -4.52 16.53 -21.45
N LYS A 75 -3.32 15.98 -21.61
CA LYS A 75 -3.01 14.56 -21.27
C LYS A 75 -3.31 14.17 -19.82
N SER A 76 -3.21 15.09 -18.87
CA SER A 76 -3.51 14.81 -17.47
C SER A 76 -4.99 14.48 -17.25
N TYR A 77 -5.86 15.18 -17.97
CA TYR A 77 -7.29 14.89 -17.94
C TYR A 77 -7.64 13.57 -18.65
N ASP A 78 -7.01 13.30 -19.80
CA ASP A 78 -7.18 12.01 -20.50
C ASP A 78 -6.79 10.83 -19.59
N LYS A 79 -5.66 10.96 -18.85
CA LYS A 79 -5.24 9.96 -17.85
C LYS A 79 -6.27 9.78 -16.75
N ALA A 80 -6.86 10.89 -16.27
CA ALA A 80 -7.87 10.85 -15.21
C ALA A 80 -9.16 10.13 -15.64
N LEU A 81 -9.61 10.34 -16.88
CA LEU A 81 -10.76 9.62 -17.45
C LEU A 81 -10.45 8.14 -17.60
N LYS A 82 -9.29 7.82 -18.15
CA LYS A 82 -8.85 6.44 -18.34
C LYS A 82 -8.77 5.66 -17.03
N GLN A 83 -8.37 6.28 -15.93
CA GLN A 83 -8.31 5.63 -14.63
C GLN A 83 -9.68 5.07 -14.21
N VAL A 84 -10.77 5.83 -14.40
CA VAL A 84 -12.11 5.35 -14.10
C VAL A 84 -12.50 4.21 -15.05
N ASP A 85 -12.25 4.37 -16.35
CA ASP A 85 -12.57 3.35 -17.37
C ASP A 85 -11.84 2.02 -17.14
N ASP A 86 -10.57 2.05 -16.81
CA ASP A 86 -9.72 0.86 -16.55
C ASP A 86 -10.12 0.12 -15.25
N HIS A 87 -10.91 0.78 -14.38
CA HIS A 87 -11.33 0.21 -13.08
C HIS A 87 -12.82 -0.14 -13.01
N ILE A 88 -13.58 0.03 -14.08
CA ILE A 88 -14.97 -0.44 -14.14
C ILE A 88 -15.02 -1.94 -13.85
N GLY A 89 -15.90 -2.33 -12.92
CA GLY A 89 -16.04 -3.71 -12.43
C GLY A 89 -15.04 -4.13 -11.38
N LYS A 90 -14.05 -3.29 -11.03
CA LYS A 90 -13.16 -3.48 -9.88
C LYS A 90 -13.72 -2.76 -8.65
N THR A 91 -13.23 -3.14 -7.47
CA THR A 91 -13.64 -2.48 -6.22
C THR A 91 -13.08 -1.05 -6.15
N LEU A 92 -13.84 -0.14 -5.55
CA LEU A 92 -13.41 1.25 -5.31
C LEU A 92 -12.09 1.30 -4.54
N LEU A 93 -11.94 0.39 -3.56
CA LEU A 93 -10.71 0.28 -2.76
C LEU A 93 -9.46 -0.05 -3.58
N SER A 94 -9.62 -0.68 -4.76
CA SER A 94 -8.48 -1.02 -5.64
C SER A 94 -7.78 0.20 -6.26
N LEU A 95 -8.36 1.39 -6.15
CA LEU A 95 -7.72 2.66 -6.56
C LEU A 95 -6.69 3.17 -5.54
N TYR A 96 -6.67 2.61 -4.33
CA TYR A 96 -5.91 3.10 -3.19
C TYR A 96 -4.95 2.03 -2.68
N ASP A 97 -3.71 2.41 -2.43
CA ASP A 97 -2.70 1.53 -1.82
C ASP A 97 -3.14 1.09 -0.42
N LEU A 98 -3.71 2.03 0.35
CA LEU A 98 -4.24 1.78 1.68
C LEU A 98 -5.58 1.04 1.69
N GLY A 99 -6.24 0.91 0.54
CA GLY A 99 -7.53 0.21 0.41
C GLY A 99 -7.46 -1.28 0.76
N SER A 100 -6.28 -1.90 0.68
CA SER A 100 -6.04 -3.27 1.14
C SER A 100 -5.94 -3.38 2.67
N THR A 101 -5.55 -2.31 3.34
CA THR A 101 -5.25 -2.25 4.78
C THR A 101 -6.39 -1.65 5.59
N SER A 102 -7.08 -0.65 5.03
CA SER A 102 -8.15 0.08 5.73
C SER A 102 -9.33 0.38 4.82
N THR A 103 -10.52 0.31 5.38
CA THR A 103 -11.77 0.76 4.75
C THR A 103 -12.27 2.07 5.32
N LEU A 104 -11.57 2.64 6.30
CA LEU A 104 -11.96 3.89 6.96
C LEU A 104 -11.96 5.04 5.96
N THR A 105 -13.06 5.76 5.91
CA THR A 105 -13.25 6.85 4.94
C THR A 105 -12.20 7.95 5.11
N GLU A 106 -11.89 8.33 6.34
CA GLU A 106 -10.86 9.33 6.63
C GLU A 106 -9.48 8.92 6.12
N VAL A 107 -9.13 7.63 6.20
CA VAL A 107 -7.85 7.11 5.70
C VAL A 107 -7.78 7.19 4.18
N LEU A 108 -8.85 6.77 3.50
CA LEU A 108 -8.92 6.82 2.04
C LEU A 108 -8.93 8.27 1.52
N PHE A 109 -9.60 9.19 2.22
CA PHE A 109 -9.55 10.61 1.86
C PHE A 109 -8.20 11.24 2.12
N MET A 110 -7.43 10.81 3.13
CA MET A 110 -6.04 11.24 3.30
C MET A 110 -5.21 10.87 2.06
N GLU A 111 -5.27 9.62 1.61
CA GLU A 111 -4.56 9.16 0.42
C GLU A 111 -5.08 9.87 -0.84
N ARG A 112 -6.41 10.02 -0.97
CA ARG A 112 -7.03 10.76 -2.08
C ARG A 112 -6.51 12.19 -2.16
N CYS A 113 -6.46 12.91 -1.06
CA CYS A 113 -5.94 14.26 -1.02
C CYS A 113 -4.45 14.33 -1.41
N LEU A 114 -3.66 13.36 -0.95
CA LEU A 114 -2.25 13.27 -1.35
C LEU A 114 -2.09 13.04 -2.86
N HIS A 115 -2.94 12.21 -3.48
CA HIS A 115 -2.94 12.00 -4.93
C HIS A 115 -3.35 13.27 -5.69
N LEU A 116 -4.35 14.00 -5.21
CA LEU A 116 -4.84 15.24 -5.81
C LEU A 116 -3.83 16.39 -5.76
N LEU A 117 -2.91 16.38 -4.79
CA LEU A 117 -1.88 17.41 -4.64
C LEU A 117 -0.78 17.27 -5.70
N LYS A 118 -0.35 18.41 -6.23
CA LYS A 118 0.92 18.52 -6.95
C LYS A 118 2.10 18.23 -6.01
N LYS A 119 3.25 17.91 -6.56
CA LYS A 119 4.50 17.85 -5.78
C LYS A 119 4.77 19.20 -5.11
N GLY A 120 5.10 19.17 -3.82
CA GLY A 120 5.24 20.37 -2.99
C GLY A 120 3.92 21.03 -2.55
N GLY A 121 2.76 20.52 -3.01
CA GLY A 121 1.44 21.01 -2.60
C GLY A 121 1.16 20.72 -1.13
N ARG A 122 0.29 21.53 -0.52
CA ARG A 122 -0.02 21.51 0.91
C ARG A 122 -1.45 21.06 1.17
N MET A 123 -1.67 20.33 2.27
CA MET A 123 -3.01 20.03 2.73
C MET A 123 -3.16 20.31 4.22
N GLY A 124 -4.35 20.75 4.59
CA GLY A 124 -4.84 20.82 5.95
C GLY A 124 -6.06 19.92 6.09
N MET A 125 -6.03 19.03 7.04
CA MET A 125 -7.08 18.03 7.24
C MET A 125 -7.46 17.94 8.71
N VAL A 126 -8.77 17.87 8.97
CA VAL A 126 -9.28 17.51 10.29
C VAL A 126 -9.26 15.98 10.38
N LEU A 127 -8.59 15.44 11.39
CA LEU A 127 -8.48 13.99 11.58
C LEU A 127 -8.84 13.60 13.00
N PRO A 128 -9.48 12.45 13.22
CA PRO A 128 -9.63 11.89 14.55
C PRO A 128 -8.26 11.52 15.12
N GLU A 129 -8.05 11.77 16.41
CA GLU A 129 -6.77 11.46 17.09
C GLU A 129 -6.37 9.99 16.95
N GLY A 130 -7.35 9.09 16.79
CA GLY A 130 -7.10 7.67 16.53
C GLY A 130 -6.24 7.38 15.29
N VAL A 131 -6.29 8.23 14.26
CA VAL A 131 -5.42 8.09 13.08
C VAL A 131 -3.95 8.31 13.46
N LEU A 132 -3.70 9.21 14.41
CA LEU A 132 -2.35 9.61 14.82
C LEU A 132 -1.73 8.65 15.85
N ASN A 133 -2.53 8.00 16.70
CA ASN A 133 -2.03 7.23 17.85
C ASN A 133 -2.41 5.74 17.88
N ASN A 134 -3.40 5.29 17.08
CA ASN A 134 -3.82 3.89 17.07
C ASN A 134 -2.74 3.01 16.40
N LYS A 135 -2.33 1.94 17.10
CA LYS A 135 -1.35 0.97 16.59
C LYS A 135 -1.80 0.31 15.27
N ASN A 136 -3.09 0.03 15.14
CA ASN A 136 -3.64 -0.61 13.93
C ASN A 136 -3.55 0.28 12.67
N LEU A 137 -3.32 1.59 12.84
CA LEU A 137 -3.14 2.54 11.75
C LEU A 137 -1.67 2.97 11.56
N GLN A 138 -0.72 2.20 12.10
CA GLN A 138 0.70 2.47 11.91
C GLN A 138 1.09 2.45 10.42
N THR A 139 0.63 1.47 9.67
CA THR A 139 0.88 1.36 8.21
C THR A 139 0.40 2.61 7.46
N VAL A 140 -0.72 3.21 7.90
CA VAL A 140 -1.21 4.47 7.32
C VAL A 140 -0.22 5.60 7.57
N ARG A 141 0.28 5.76 8.79
CA ARG A 141 1.28 6.78 9.12
C ARG A 141 2.57 6.59 8.34
N GLU A 142 3.08 5.37 8.26
CA GLU A 142 4.27 5.00 7.48
C GLU A 142 4.10 5.30 5.98
N TYR A 143 2.91 5.11 5.44
CA TYR A 143 2.58 5.46 4.06
C TYR A 143 2.80 6.96 3.79
N PHE A 144 2.37 7.82 4.74
CA PHE A 144 2.52 9.27 4.62
C PHE A 144 3.93 9.74 4.91
N GLU A 145 4.64 9.13 5.88
CA GLU A 145 6.04 9.45 6.21
C GLU A 145 6.96 9.36 4.98
N GLY A 146 6.67 8.44 4.05
CA GLY A 146 7.44 8.29 2.81
C GLY A 146 7.02 9.17 1.64
N ARG A 147 6.02 10.06 1.82
CA ARG A 147 5.40 10.81 0.71
C ARG A 147 5.13 12.28 1.02
N ALA A 148 5.08 12.64 2.29
CA ALA A 148 4.75 13.99 2.74
C ALA A 148 5.48 14.35 4.02
N LYS A 149 5.79 15.63 4.21
CA LYS A 149 6.26 16.20 5.48
C LYS A 149 5.06 16.73 6.27
N ILE A 150 5.01 16.41 7.55
CA ILE A 150 4.07 17.03 8.48
C ILE A 150 4.60 18.44 8.81
N ILE A 151 3.77 19.45 8.55
CA ILE A 151 4.14 20.86 8.80
C ILE A 151 3.77 21.28 10.22
N LEU A 152 2.59 20.81 10.68
CA LEU A 152 2.04 21.17 11.98
C LEU A 152 0.95 20.18 12.36
N ILE A 153 0.92 19.79 13.63
CA ILE A 153 -0.22 19.11 14.24
C ILE A 153 -0.78 20.04 15.33
N CYS A 154 -2.07 20.34 15.20
CA CYS A 154 -2.78 21.17 16.17
C CYS A 154 -3.89 20.34 16.82
N SER A 155 -3.72 20.01 18.10
CA SER A 155 -4.75 19.30 18.87
C SER A 155 -5.83 20.30 19.30
N ILE A 156 -7.08 20.00 18.97
CA ILE A 156 -8.25 20.80 19.33
C ILE A 156 -9.08 20.10 20.41
N PRO A 157 -9.83 20.86 21.24
CA PRO A 157 -10.65 20.28 22.30
C PRO A 157 -11.68 19.28 21.78
N GLN A 158 -12.01 18.29 22.59
CA GLN A 158 -12.94 17.22 22.22
C GLN A 158 -14.36 17.71 22.01
N ASP A 159 -14.74 18.78 22.67
CA ASP A 159 -16.10 19.36 22.66
C ASP A 159 -16.44 20.13 21.39
N VAL A 160 -15.46 20.46 20.56
CA VAL A 160 -15.68 21.23 19.31
C VAL A 160 -16.70 20.59 18.38
N PHE A 161 -16.77 19.25 18.34
CA PHE A 161 -17.71 18.53 17.47
C PHE A 161 -18.90 17.89 18.22
N ILE A 162 -19.08 18.13 19.51
CA ILE A 162 -20.23 17.59 20.29
C ILE A 162 -21.56 18.06 19.68
N ALA A 163 -21.64 19.32 19.30
CA ALA A 163 -22.84 19.88 18.67
C ALA A 163 -23.18 19.21 17.33
N ALA A 164 -22.19 18.61 16.64
CA ALA A 164 -22.37 17.83 15.42
C ALA A 164 -22.56 16.33 15.67
N GLY A 165 -22.69 15.90 16.93
CA GLY A 165 -22.91 14.51 17.33
C GLY A 165 -21.63 13.64 17.33
N ALA A 166 -20.46 14.22 17.18
CA ALA A 166 -19.20 13.50 17.23
C ALA A 166 -18.52 13.65 18.59
N THR A 167 -18.19 12.51 19.23
CA THR A 167 -17.49 12.46 20.53
C THR A 167 -15.99 12.22 20.40
N VAL A 168 -15.48 12.24 19.17
CA VAL A 168 -14.08 11.96 18.86
C VAL A 168 -13.26 13.23 19.01
N LYS A 169 -12.10 13.13 19.70
CA LYS A 169 -11.15 14.24 19.80
C LYS A 169 -10.46 14.43 18.44
N PRO A 170 -10.60 15.61 17.82
CA PRO A 170 -10.00 15.91 16.52
C PRO A 170 -8.64 16.56 16.65
N SER A 171 -7.86 16.51 15.58
CA SER A 171 -6.63 17.28 15.38
C SER A 171 -6.63 17.88 13.97
N LEU A 172 -6.09 19.09 13.84
CA LEU A 172 -5.76 19.67 12.54
C LEU A 172 -4.36 19.19 12.17
N VAL A 173 -4.24 18.53 11.05
CA VAL A 173 -2.96 18.02 10.53
C VAL A 173 -2.65 18.73 9.23
N PHE A 174 -1.53 19.45 9.23
CA PHE A 174 -1.04 20.13 8.04
C PHE A 174 0.15 19.37 7.48
N MET A 175 0.07 19.02 6.21
CA MET A 175 1.09 18.26 5.51
C MET A 175 1.47 18.94 4.19
N ARG A 176 2.67 18.67 3.71
CA ARG A 176 3.14 19.06 2.40
C ARG A 176 3.64 17.82 1.66
N LYS A 177 3.06 17.52 0.50
CA LYS A 177 3.55 16.45 -0.39
C LYS A 177 5.00 16.71 -0.74
N PHE A 178 5.82 15.69 -0.81
CA PHE A 178 7.22 15.83 -1.20
C PHE A 178 7.36 16.57 -2.52
N THR A 179 8.39 17.39 -2.63
CA THR A 179 8.89 17.88 -3.91
C THR A 179 9.58 16.73 -4.66
N ALA A 180 9.92 16.93 -5.93
CA ALA A 180 10.67 15.93 -6.68
C ALA A 180 12.06 15.64 -6.05
N ASP A 181 12.69 16.67 -5.53
CA ASP A 181 14.01 16.57 -4.89
C ASP A 181 13.91 15.79 -3.56
N GLU A 182 12.90 16.10 -2.72
CA GLU A 182 12.66 15.39 -1.45
C GLU A 182 12.28 13.93 -1.68
N GLU A 183 11.50 13.62 -2.71
CA GLU A 183 11.17 12.26 -3.07
C GLU A 183 12.42 11.46 -3.47
N SER A 184 13.31 12.08 -4.26
CA SER A 184 14.59 11.50 -4.65
C SER A 184 15.54 11.33 -3.44
N GLU A 185 15.62 12.33 -2.56
CA GLU A 185 16.40 12.26 -1.34
C GLU A 185 15.90 11.17 -0.39
N TYR A 186 14.58 11.09 -0.17
CA TYR A 186 13.99 10.04 0.65
C TYR A 186 14.25 8.64 0.07
N ALA A 187 14.09 8.48 -1.26
CA ALA A 187 14.38 7.22 -1.93
C ALA A 187 15.85 6.79 -1.75
N LYS A 188 16.79 7.74 -1.84
CA LYS A 188 18.21 7.50 -1.58
C LYS A 188 18.45 7.11 -0.12
N CYS A 189 17.91 7.87 0.83
CA CYS A 189 18.03 7.56 2.26
C CYS A 189 17.48 6.16 2.58
N LYS A 190 16.38 5.77 1.96
CA LYS A 190 15.78 4.45 2.10
C LYS A 190 16.68 3.34 1.54
N ALA A 191 17.25 3.55 0.34
CA ALA A 191 18.16 2.59 -0.28
C ALA A 191 19.44 2.42 0.53
N ASP A 192 20.04 3.52 1.00
CA ASP A 192 21.25 3.52 1.81
C ASP A 192 21.01 2.84 3.17
N ALA A 193 19.87 3.11 3.81
CA ALA A 193 19.50 2.47 5.08
C ALA A 193 19.27 0.97 4.92
N LEU A 194 18.58 0.56 3.85
CA LEU A 194 18.33 -0.83 3.55
C LEU A 194 19.66 -1.57 3.27
N ALA A 195 20.56 -0.98 2.50
CA ALA A 195 21.88 -1.57 2.23
C ALA A 195 22.71 -1.72 3.51
N GLU A 196 22.69 -0.71 4.39
CA GLU A 196 23.38 -0.72 5.68
C GLU A 196 22.88 -1.87 6.58
N ILE A 197 21.58 -2.01 6.75
CA ILE A 197 20.98 -3.06 7.58
C ILE A 197 21.14 -4.44 6.94
N THR A 198 20.94 -4.56 5.62
CA THR A 198 21.15 -5.84 4.91
C THR A 198 22.58 -6.33 5.08
N ALA A 199 23.58 -5.44 5.04
CA ALA A 199 24.97 -5.81 5.25
C ALA A 199 25.25 -6.40 6.64
N LEU A 200 24.52 -5.96 7.68
CA LEU A 200 24.63 -6.54 9.03
C LEU A 200 24.13 -7.99 9.08
N HIS A 201 23.15 -8.33 8.26
CA HIS A 201 22.55 -9.66 8.19
C HIS A 201 23.11 -10.54 7.03
N GLN A 202 24.11 -10.06 6.31
CA GLN A 202 24.61 -10.71 5.10
C GLN A 202 25.00 -12.18 5.32
N ILE A 203 25.68 -12.49 6.43
CA ILE A 203 26.13 -13.85 6.76
C ILE A 203 24.92 -14.79 6.95
N GLU A 204 23.89 -14.32 7.63
CA GLU A 204 22.69 -15.11 7.91
C GLU A 204 21.87 -15.36 6.62
N ILE A 205 21.74 -14.34 5.77
CA ILE A 205 21.13 -14.46 4.44
C ILE A 205 21.88 -15.51 3.61
N GLU A 206 23.21 -15.42 3.53
CA GLU A 206 24.04 -16.36 2.77
C GLU A 206 23.93 -17.79 3.30
N MET A 207 23.86 -17.98 4.61
CA MET A 207 23.68 -19.30 5.22
C MET A 207 22.33 -19.93 4.83
N LEU A 208 21.25 -19.15 4.89
CA LEU A 208 19.91 -19.60 4.52
C LEU A 208 19.78 -19.86 3.02
N ASP A 209 20.31 -18.99 2.18
CA ASP A 209 20.34 -19.16 0.72
C ASP A 209 21.16 -20.40 0.30
N ASN A 210 22.30 -20.63 0.94
CA ASN A 210 23.11 -21.83 0.73
C ASN A 210 22.34 -23.10 1.14
N THR A 211 21.56 -23.03 2.22
CA THR A 211 20.74 -24.16 2.69
C THR A 211 19.64 -24.48 1.70
N ILE A 212 18.95 -23.45 1.17
CA ILE A 212 17.91 -23.59 0.14
C ILE A 212 18.52 -24.17 -1.14
N THR A 213 19.66 -23.64 -1.59
CA THR A 213 20.35 -24.10 -2.81
C THR A 213 20.79 -25.56 -2.70
N LYS A 214 21.34 -25.98 -1.53
CA LYS A 214 21.67 -27.38 -1.28
C LYS A 214 20.44 -28.28 -1.29
N ALA A 215 19.34 -27.82 -0.71
CA ALA A 215 18.10 -28.56 -0.72
C ALA A 215 17.52 -28.72 -2.13
N ASP A 216 17.68 -27.73 -3.01
CA ASP A 216 17.27 -27.84 -4.41
C ASP A 216 18.12 -28.85 -5.19
N THR A 217 19.43 -28.79 -5.07
CA THR A 217 20.33 -29.76 -5.72
C THR A 217 20.07 -31.19 -5.23
N LEU A 218 19.83 -31.37 -3.93
CA LEU A 218 19.48 -32.67 -3.36
C LEU A 218 18.10 -33.16 -3.86
N THR A 219 17.11 -32.26 -4.01
CA THR A 219 15.79 -32.58 -4.57
C THR A 219 15.91 -33.16 -5.97
N ASP A 220 16.75 -32.57 -6.82
CA ASP A 220 16.92 -33.04 -8.20
C ASP A 220 17.69 -34.37 -8.26
N SER A 221 18.73 -34.54 -7.46
CA SER A 221 19.41 -35.83 -7.32
C SER A 221 18.47 -36.94 -6.86
N LEU A 222 17.69 -36.71 -5.81
CA LEU A 222 16.73 -37.68 -5.28
C LEU A 222 15.58 -38.02 -6.25
N LYS A 223 15.18 -37.07 -7.12
CA LYS A 223 14.23 -37.35 -8.21
C LYS A 223 14.81 -38.32 -9.23
N ASP A 224 16.07 -38.14 -9.62
CA ASP A 224 16.72 -39.00 -10.60
C ASP A 224 16.99 -40.39 -10.01
N ASP A 225 17.39 -40.48 -8.75
CA ASP A 225 17.59 -41.75 -8.05
C ASP A 225 16.25 -42.52 -7.89
N LEU A 226 15.17 -41.78 -7.59
CA LEU A 226 13.83 -42.38 -7.53
C LEU A 226 13.42 -42.95 -8.89
N LYS A 227 13.63 -42.22 -9.98
CA LYS A 227 13.35 -42.71 -11.36
C LYS A 227 14.13 -43.98 -11.67
N LYS A 228 15.46 -44.01 -11.36
CA LYS A 228 16.29 -45.19 -11.55
C LYS A 228 15.84 -46.39 -10.73
N ALA A 229 15.51 -46.18 -9.46
CA ALA A 229 14.97 -47.22 -8.57
C ALA A 229 13.63 -47.76 -9.04
N GLN A 230 12.71 -46.89 -9.47
CA GLN A 230 11.41 -47.29 -10.04
C GLN A 230 11.54 -48.10 -11.32
N ALA A 231 12.49 -47.73 -12.22
CA ALA A 231 12.76 -48.47 -13.43
C ALA A 231 13.31 -49.89 -13.10
N ARG A 232 14.23 -50.00 -12.14
CA ARG A 232 14.75 -51.30 -11.64
C ARG A 232 13.64 -52.15 -11.02
N LEU A 233 12.73 -51.55 -10.26
CA LEU A 233 11.58 -52.24 -9.69
C LEU A 233 10.64 -52.81 -10.76
N LYS A 234 10.35 -52.01 -11.79
CA LYS A 234 9.52 -52.43 -12.92
C LYS A 234 10.11 -53.62 -13.69
N GLN A 235 11.45 -53.61 -13.89
CA GLN A 235 12.15 -54.69 -14.56
C GLN A 235 12.18 -55.95 -13.65
N ALA A 236 12.50 -55.82 -12.36
CA ALA A 236 12.53 -56.95 -11.42
C ALA A 236 11.17 -57.65 -11.29
N LYS A 237 10.06 -56.87 -11.33
CA LYS A 237 8.68 -57.43 -11.33
C LYS A 237 8.39 -58.24 -12.61
N LYS A 238 8.86 -57.78 -13.77
CA LYS A 238 8.77 -58.54 -15.04
C LYS A 238 9.52 -59.84 -15.01
N ASP A 239 10.72 -59.83 -14.43
CA ASP A 239 11.64 -60.98 -14.30
C ASP A 239 11.26 -61.94 -13.13
N LYS A 240 10.15 -61.65 -12.41
CA LYS A 240 9.70 -62.41 -11.19
C LYS A 240 10.79 -62.56 -10.10
N LYS A 241 11.70 -61.59 -9.98
CA LYS A 241 12.77 -61.53 -8.95
C LYS A 241 12.21 -60.92 -7.66
N ASN A 242 12.94 -61.17 -6.55
CA ASN A 242 12.63 -60.58 -5.25
C ASN A 242 12.82 -59.04 -5.29
N THR A 243 11.76 -58.26 -4.97
CA THR A 243 11.73 -56.81 -5.06
C THR A 243 11.93 -56.11 -3.72
N SER A 244 11.96 -56.84 -2.61
CA SER A 244 11.97 -56.29 -1.25
C SER A 244 13.09 -55.27 -0.99
N LYS A 245 14.31 -55.49 -1.48
CA LYS A 245 15.41 -54.54 -1.33
C LYS A 245 15.20 -53.25 -2.11
N ILE A 246 14.63 -53.33 -3.33
CA ILE A 246 14.38 -52.15 -4.18
C ILE A 246 13.21 -51.33 -3.60
N GLU A 247 12.21 -51.99 -3.05
CA GLU A 247 11.10 -51.32 -2.39
C GLU A 247 11.53 -50.59 -1.13
N ALA A 248 12.45 -51.17 -0.34
CA ALA A 248 13.07 -50.51 0.81
C ALA A 248 13.89 -49.29 0.39
N GLU A 249 14.69 -49.39 -0.69
CA GLU A 249 15.48 -48.27 -1.26
C GLU A 249 14.53 -47.12 -1.69
N ILE A 250 13.44 -47.42 -2.39
CA ILE A 250 12.47 -46.43 -2.80
C ILE A 250 11.81 -45.76 -1.57
N ALA A 251 11.52 -46.48 -0.53
CA ALA A 251 10.97 -45.94 0.71
C ALA A 251 11.94 -44.98 1.39
N THR A 252 13.25 -45.31 1.42
CA THR A 252 14.29 -44.43 1.97
C THR A 252 14.38 -43.14 1.16
N ILE A 253 14.46 -43.23 -0.19
CA ILE A 253 14.52 -42.05 -1.06
C ILE A 253 13.32 -41.13 -0.86
N LYS A 254 12.11 -41.70 -0.74
CA LYS A 254 10.89 -40.90 -0.49
C LYS A 254 10.92 -40.23 0.87
N LYS A 255 11.45 -40.88 1.90
CA LYS A 255 11.62 -40.27 3.22
C LYS A 255 12.62 -39.10 3.15
N GLU A 256 13.77 -39.29 2.53
CA GLU A 256 14.76 -38.23 2.32
C GLU A 256 14.18 -37.04 1.52
N GLN A 257 13.36 -37.30 0.49
CA GLN A 257 12.65 -36.26 -0.23
C GLN A 257 11.70 -35.46 0.68
N ALA A 258 10.99 -36.14 1.57
CA ALA A 258 10.06 -35.48 2.51
C ALA A 258 10.81 -34.63 3.53
N ASP A 259 11.90 -35.17 4.11
CA ASP A 259 12.74 -34.47 5.08
C ASP A 259 13.43 -33.25 4.45
N ASN A 260 13.99 -33.42 3.23
CA ASN A 260 14.60 -32.32 2.49
C ASN A 260 13.60 -31.20 2.15
N LYS A 261 12.38 -31.56 1.75
CA LYS A 261 11.31 -30.59 1.50
C LYS A 261 10.89 -29.83 2.76
N LEU A 262 10.90 -30.49 3.92
CA LEU A 262 10.59 -29.85 5.20
C LEU A 262 11.69 -28.85 5.58
N ASN A 263 12.97 -29.28 5.47
CA ASN A 263 14.10 -28.42 5.76
C ASN A 263 14.17 -27.20 4.83
N LYS A 264 13.91 -27.39 3.53
CA LYS A 264 13.82 -26.27 2.57
C LYS A 264 12.74 -25.27 2.97
N LYS A 265 11.53 -25.73 3.30
CA LYS A 265 10.43 -24.85 3.72
C LYS A 265 10.75 -24.10 5.01
N ALA A 266 11.47 -24.73 5.94
CA ALA A 266 11.90 -24.07 7.17
C ALA A 266 12.87 -22.93 6.86
N ALA A 267 13.90 -23.19 6.05
CA ALA A 267 14.87 -22.16 5.64
C ALA A 267 14.21 -21.01 4.83
N GLU A 268 13.28 -21.31 3.91
CA GLU A 268 12.52 -20.30 3.17
C GLU A 268 11.68 -19.43 4.11
N LYS A 269 11.11 -20.03 5.15
CA LYS A 269 10.32 -19.31 6.15
C LYS A 269 11.21 -18.39 6.99
N GLU A 270 12.34 -18.89 7.47
CA GLU A 270 13.31 -18.12 8.25
C GLU A 270 13.86 -16.95 7.43
N LEU A 271 14.21 -17.18 6.17
CA LEU A 271 14.66 -16.12 5.27
C LEU A 271 13.62 -15.03 5.08
N LYS A 272 12.35 -15.41 4.93
CA LYS A 272 11.25 -14.45 4.84
C LYS A 272 11.04 -13.65 6.13
N GLU A 273 11.22 -14.29 7.28
CA GLU A 273 11.13 -13.62 8.58
C GLU A 273 12.32 -12.66 8.78
N LEU A 274 13.53 -13.06 8.36
CA LEU A 274 14.72 -12.22 8.38
C LEU A 274 14.57 -10.97 7.50
N TYR A 275 14.03 -11.08 6.28
CA TYR A 275 13.76 -9.91 5.45
C TYR A 275 12.72 -8.96 6.07
N LYS A 276 11.72 -9.48 6.77
CA LYS A 276 10.79 -8.62 7.53
C LYS A 276 11.48 -7.90 8.68
N GLN A 277 12.39 -8.60 9.38
CA GLN A 277 13.17 -7.99 10.45
C GLN A 277 14.07 -6.88 9.91
N ILE A 278 14.76 -7.10 8.80
CA ILE A 278 15.59 -6.10 8.10
C ILE A 278 14.73 -4.88 7.72
N GLU A 279 13.52 -5.09 7.22
CA GLU A 279 12.60 -3.99 6.89
C GLU A 279 12.22 -3.18 8.13
N GLU A 280 11.90 -3.82 9.26
CA GLU A 280 11.59 -3.13 10.51
C GLU A 280 12.80 -2.39 11.09
N GLU A 281 13.99 -2.97 11.06
CA GLU A 281 15.22 -2.34 11.51
C GLU A 281 15.67 -1.18 10.62
N THR A 282 15.29 -1.20 9.34
CA THR A 282 15.58 -0.12 8.38
C THR A 282 14.78 1.15 8.69
N LYS A 283 13.55 1.04 9.22
CA LYS A 283 12.67 2.18 9.48
C LYS A 283 13.28 3.26 10.40
N PRO A 284 13.84 2.94 11.57
CA PRO A 284 14.46 3.94 12.44
C PRO A 284 15.70 4.59 11.79
N VAL A 285 16.45 3.87 10.96
CA VAL A 285 17.61 4.41 10.24
C VAL A 285 17.15 5.42 9.19
N ILE A 286 16.08 5.12 8.44
CA ILE A 286 15.49 6.08 7.49
C ILE A 286 15.06 7.35 8.23
N LYS A 287 14.32 7.21 9.35
CA LYS A 287 13.87 8.37 10.15
C LYS A 287 15.04 9.24 10.61
N LYS A 288 16.14 8.64 11.02
CA LYS A 288 17.34 9.38 11.43
C LYS A 288 18.06 10.08 10.27
N LYS A 289 18.08 9.46 9.08
CA LYS A 289 18.71 10.02 7.87
C LYS A 289 17.87 11.10 7.20
N PHE A 290 16.54 11.01 7.32
CA PHE A 290 15.57 11.94 6.76
C PHE A 290 14.72 12.53 7.88
N ASP A 291 15.37 13.27 8.78
CA ASP A 291 14.73 13.89 9.94
C ASP A 291 14.33 15.34 9.65
N TYR A 292 13.25 15.79 10.30
CA TYR A 292 12.79 17.17 10.25
C TYR A 292 11.91 17.48 11.48
N ASP A 293 11.90 18.74 11.90
CA ASP A 293 11.09 19.18 13.03
C ASP A 293 9.59 19.19 12.70
N ILE A 294 8.79 18.63 13.62
CA ILE A 294 7.32 18.64 13.55
C ILE A 294 6.79 19.53 14.67
N PRO A 295 6.37 20.77 14.37
CA PRO A 295 5.72 21.63 15.35
C PRO A 295 4.39 21.04 15.83
N ILE A 296 4.15 21.07 17.14
CA ILE A 296 2.90 20.65 17.76
C ILE A 296 2.32 21.82 18.52
N ALA A 297 1.07 22.16 18.25
CA ALA A 297 0.32 23.16 18.97
C ALA A 297 -0.88 22.52 19.69
N LYS A 298 -1.27 23.10 20.83
CA LYS A 298 -2.49 22.76 21.55
C LYS A 298 -3.29 24.05 21.75
N ILE A 299 -4.53 24.05 21.32
CA ILE A 299 -5.50 25.14 21.49
C ILE A 299 -6.38 24.84 22.70
#